data_1ba375cf1a1724a845d4d83d44576e5b
#
_entry.id   1ba375cf1a1724a845d4d83d44576e5b
#
_cell.length_a   1.000
_cell.length_b   1.000
_cell.length_c   1.000
_cell.angle_alpha   90.00
_cell.angle_beta   90.00
_cell.angle_gamma   90.00
#
_symmetry.space_group_name_H-M   'P 1'
#
loop_
_entity.id
_entity.type
_entity.pdbx_description
1 polymer ?
#
loop_
_entity_poly.entity_id
_entity_poly.type
_entity_poly.pdbx_seq_one_letter_code
_entity_poly.pdbx_strand_id
1 'polypeptide(L)'
;KIIIWGFFAAVALGLLFVDVMSLKALFKGELSLAGKVFFGGVVAGPPLAVALAWALSHSRFQLDSDLGVSQQRWLITSVIGFISVSVIFLIFQNPQLDIQNLFIGRVQFIQSHALYSLWLGYGILLSVAWLERMLGRRALYPAMLAGLLLPAILLWQNGYDEEQLRIVGGAEQNGHSYGWQFGNWSLQGVAGIQEDFRHWYPDEAEFAQQWGAYTNAIPADYPPAMAEGAIFYGGTDPGRFVPTYMIYSADVRSDVYLITQNALADNTFMNITRDLYGDTIYIPSLEDSNEAFRKYVDDVNAGRIQAGADIKIENGKVSVQGVGGVMTINGILAELIFKENKAKHDFYVEESYVIQWMYPYLTPHGLILKLNKEPLPPGPLEAKLVENDHRFWGWYTKWLLDQPAFCRDICARKSFSKLRSAGAGMYEYR
;
A
#
# COMPACT_ATOMS: atom_id res chain seq x y z
N LYS A 1 -44.98 -0.13 -0.23
CA LYS A 1 -44.88 -0.66 -1.61
C LYS A 1 -44.32 0.39 -2.59
N ILE A 2 -44.82 1.62 -2.66
CA ILE A 2 -44.38 2.69 -3.58
C ILE A 2 -42.91 3.08 -3.35
N ILE A 3 -42.46 3.20 -2.10
CA ILE A 3 -41.05 3.52 -1.75
C ILE A 3 -40.10 2.41 -2.21
N ILE A 4 -40.50 1.16 -2.05
CA ILE A 4 -39.70 0.00 -2.49
C ILE A 4 -39.57 -0.03 -4.01
N TRP A 5 -40.64 0.22 -4.76
CA TRP A 5 -40.61 0.29 -6.22
C TRP A 5 -39.86 1.52 -6.72
N GLY A 6 -39.98 2.68 -6.05
CA GLY A 6 -39.18 3.86 -6.36
C GLY A 6 -37.66 3.62 -6.18
N PHE A 7 -37.28 2.92 -5.12
CA PHE A 7 -35.90 2.53 -4.87
C PHE A 7 -35.35 1.57 -5.94
N PHE A 8 -36.13 0.52 -6.29
CA PHE A 8 -35.72 -0.40 -7.36
C PHE A 8 -35.65 0.27 -8.73
N ALA A 9 -36.52 1.23 -9.03
CA ALA A 9 -36.45 2.02 -10.25
C ALA A 9 -35.20 2.91 -10.29
N ALA A 10 -34.83 3.54 -9.17
CA ALA A 10 -33.63 4.36 -9.07
C ALA A 10 -32.35 3.51 -9.20
N VAL A 11 -32.31 2.33 -8.59
CA VAL A 11 -31.20 1.38 -8.71
C VAL A 11 -31.09 0.86 -10.15
N ALA A 12 -32.22 0.50 -10.79
CA ALA A 12 -32.23 0.06 -12.19
C ALA A 12 -31.78 1.17 -13.15
N LEU A 13 -32.16 2.42 -12.92
CA LEU A 13 -31.69 3.58 -13.70
C LEU A 13 -30.20 3.86 -13.49
N GLY A 14 -29.70 3.74 -12.25
CA GLY A 14 -28.27 3.86 -11.95
C GLY A 14 -27.45 2.76 -12.63
N LEU A 15 -27.94 1.52 -12.62
CA LEU A 15 -27.31 0.40 -13.29
C LEU A 15 -27.34 0.55 -14.82
N LEU A 16 -28.42 1.07 -15.40
CA LEU A 16 -28.51 1.38 -16.83
C LEU A 16 -27.49 2.46 -17.24
N PHE A 17 -27.26 3.46 -16.38
CA PHE A 17 -26.26 4.50 -16.66
C PHE A 17 -24.83 3.94 -16.62
N VAL A 18 -24.51 3.12 -15.63
CA VAL A 18 -23.23 2.41 -15.55
C VAL A 18 -23.05 1.45 -16.75
N ASP A 19 -24.10 0.78 -17.16
CA ASP A 19 -24.13 -0.16 -18.29
C ASP A 19 -23.81 0.53 -19.62
N VAL A 20 -24.36 1.70 -19.88
CA VAL A 20 -24.10 2.47 -21.12
C VAL A 20 -22.64 2.94 -21.22
N MET A 21 -22.03 3.36 -20.11
CA MET A 21 -20.61 3.77 -20.09
C MET A 21 -19.67 2.58 -20.27
N SER A 22 -20.03 1.45 -19.71
CA SER A 22 -19.23 0.22 -19.73
C SER A 22 -19.45 -0.63 -20.99
N LEU A 23 -20.62 -0.58 -21.59
CA LEU A 23 -20.85 -1.11 -22.94
C LEU A 23 -19.93 -0.43 -23.96
N LYS A 24 -19.66 0.87 -23.83
CA LYS A 24 -18.66 1.54 -24.70
C LYS A 24 -17.25 0.99 -24.53
N ALA A 25 -16.83 0.65 -23.30
CA ALA A 25 -15.53 0.03 -23.04
C ALA A 25 -15.49 -1.44 -23.52
N LEU A 26 -16.60 -2.16 -23.39
CA LEU A 26 -16.77 -3.54 -23.88
C LEU A 26 -16.69 -3.62 -25.41
N PHE A 27 -17.33 -2.68 -26.11
CA PHE A 27 -17.30 -2.60 -27.59
C PHE A 27 -15.95 -2.15 -28.15
N LYS A 28 -15.12 -1.45 -27.34
CA LYS A 28 -13.75 -1.08 -27.72
C LYS A 28 -12.73 -2.20 -27.53
N GLY A 29 -13.12 -3.37 -27.01
CA GLY A 29 -12.24 -4.52 -26.86
C GLY A 29 -11.19 -4.41 -25.74
N GLU A 30 -11.29 -3.39 -24.88
CA GLU A 30 -10.30 -3.03 -23.86
C GLU A 30 -10.39 -3.83 -22.57
N LEU A 31 -11.41 -4.69 -22.41
CA LEU A 31 -11.58 -5.51 -21.20
C LEU A 31 -11.08 -6.94 -21.40
N SER A 32 -10.24 -7.41 -20.51
CA SER A 32 -9.83 -8.81 -20.40
C SER A 32 -11.04 -9.73 -20.13
N LEU A 33 -10.92 -11.02 -20.38
CA LEU A 33 -11.98 -12.00 -20.10
C LEU A 33 -12.42 -11.96 -18.63
N ALA A 34 -11.47 -11.80 -17.71
CA ALA A 34 -11.73 -11.63 -16.28
C ALA A 34 -12.52 -10.35 -15.99
N GLY A 35 -12.19 -9.24 -16.66
CA GLY A 35 -12.95 -7.99 -16.58
C GLY A 35 -14.39 -8.13 -17.08
N LYS A 36 -14.61 -8.92 -18.14
CA LYS A 36 -15.96 -9.21 -18.68
C LYS A 36 -16.79 -10.06 -17.73
N VAL A 37 -16.19 -11.07 -17.11
CA VAL A 37 -16.85 -11.94 -16.11
C VAL A 37 -17.16 -11.18 -14.82
N PHE A 38 -16.21 -10.39 -14.34
CA PHE A 38 -16.41 -9.52 -13.16
C PHE A 38 -17.52 -8.50 -13.42
N PHE A 39 -17.50 -7.86 -14.56
CA PHE A 39 -18.51 -6.89 -14.96
C PHE A 39 -19.90 -7.53 -15.15
N GLY A 40 -19.95 -8.70 -15.79
CA GLY A 40 -21.19 -9.48 -15.90
C GLY A 40 -21.75 -9.88 -14.53
N GLY A 41 -20.90 -10.20 -13.55
CA GLY A 41 -21.30 -10.51 -12.18
C GLY A 41 -21.85 -9.30 -11.42
N VAL A 42 -21.22 -8.15 -11.58
CA VAL A 42 -21.66 -6.88 -10.94
C VAL A 42 -22.97 -6.40 -11.56
N VAL A 43 -23.16 -6.53 -12.85
CA VAL A 43 -24.39 -6.12 -13.56
C VAL A 43 -25.53 -7.11 -13.35
N ALA A 44 -25.25 -8.41 -13.44
CA ALA A 44 -26.26 -9.47 -13.30
C ALA A 44 -26.59 -9.82 -11.83
N GLY A 45 -25.67 -9.58 -10.90
CA GLY A 45 -25.81 -9.95 -9.49
C GLY A 45 -27.03 -9.33 -8.81
N PRO A 46 -27.22 -7.99 -8.84
CA PRO A 46 -28.38 -7.33 -8.23
C PRO A 46 -29.72 -7.75 -8.82
N PRO A 47 -29.95 -7.80 -10.15
CA PRO A 47 -31.21 -8.27 -10.70
C PRO A 47 -31.45 -9.77 -10.43
N LEU A 48 -30.41 -10.58 -10.39
CA LEU A 48 -30.52 -12.00 -9.99
C LEU A 48 -30.91 -12.13 -8.52
N ALA A 49 -30.31 -11.35 -7.62
CA ALA A 49 -30.67 -11.31 -6.20
C ALA A 49 -32.13 -10.86 -6.00
N VAL A 50 -32.58 -9.85 -6.77
CA VAL A 50 -33.97 -9.38 -6.75
C VAL A 50 -34.92 -10.44 -7.30
N ALA A 51 -34.58 -11.09 -8.42
CA ALA A 51 -35.38 -12.17 -9.00
C ALA A 51 -35.45 -13.38 -8.06
N LEU A 52 -34.35 -13.72 -7.38
CA LEU A 52 -34.31 -14.79 -6.38
C LEU A 52 -35.15 -14.43 -5.15
N ALA A 53 -35.03 -13.19 -4.66
CA ALA A 53 -35.85 -12.69 -3.54
C ALA A 53 -37.34 -12.67 -3.89
N TRP A 54 -37.69 -12.30 -5.14
CA TRP A 54 -39.06 -12.33 -5.64
C TRP A 54 -39.56 -13.78 -5.77
N ALA A 55 -38.77 -14.68 -6.35
CA ALA A 55 -39.09 -16.11 -6.48
C ALA A 55 -39.27 -16.79 -5.11
N LEU A 56 -38.42 -16.47 -4.14
CA LEU A 56 -38.52 -16.96 -2.76
C LEU A 56 -39.74 -16.40 -2.03
N SER A 57 -40.10 -15.14 -2.29
CA SER A 57 -41.29 -14.52 -1.69
C SER A 57 -42.60 -15.05 -2.27
N HIS A 58 -42.59 -15.62 -3.47
CA HIS A 58 -43.77 -16.20 -4.15
C HIS A 58 -43.78 -17.73 -4.13
N SER A 59 -42.67 -18.36 -3.73
CA SER A 59 -42.66 -19.80 -3.52
C SER A 59 -43.48 -20.14 -2.28
N ARG A 60 -44.26 -21.22 -2.33
CA ARG A 60 -45.07 -21.74 -1.19
C ARG A 60 -44.21 -22.28 -0.04
N PHE A 61 -43.03 -21.70 0.21
CA PHE A 61 -42.24 -21.91 1.40
C PHE A 61 -42.93 -21.09 2.51
N GLN A 62 -43.83 -21.67 3.23
CA GLN A 62 -44.22 -21.21 4.54
C GLN A 62 -43.05 -21.50 5.51
N LEU A 63 -42.08 -20.63 5.49
CA LEU A 63 -41.19 -20.43 6.64
C LEU A 63 -42.02 -19.74 7.72
N ASP A 64 -41.79 -20.17 8.95
CA ASP A 64 -42.40 -19.56 10.13
C ASP A 64 -42.37 -18.02 9.97
N SER A 65 -43.50 -17.33 10.21
CA SER A 65 -43.68 -15.94 9.81
C SER A 65 -42.60 -15.00 10.32
N ASP A 66 -42.03 -15.28 11.50
CA ASP A 66 -41.00 -14.46 12.14
C ASP A 66 -39.62 -14.65 11.51
N LEU A 67 -39.27 -15.86 11.07
CA LEU A 67 -38.06 -16.13 10.35
C LEU A 67 -38.07 -15.46 8.96
N GLY A 68 -39.20 -15.49 8.27
CA GLY A 68 -39.39 -14.83 6.98
C GLY A 68 -39.17 -13.32 7.03
N VAL A 69 -39.68 -12.64 8.08
CA VAL A 69 -39.49 -11.21 8.29
C VAL A 69 -38.05 -10.87 8.61
N SER A 70 -37.37 -11.68 9.45
CA SER A 70 -35.95 -11.49 9.80
C SER A 70 -35.05 -11.62 8.57
N GLN A 71 -35.28 -12.65 7.75
CA GLN A 71 -34.51 -12.86 6.50
C GLN A 71 -34.71 -11.73 5.50
N GLN A 72 -35.92 -11.24 5.33
CA GLN A 72 -36.21 -10.08 4.47
C GLN A 72 -35.45 -8.83 4.94
N ARG A 73 -35.48 -8.55 6.24
CA ARG A 73 -34.75 -7.42 6.83
C ARG A 73 -33.27 -7.54 6.60
N TRP A 74 -32.72 -8.73 6.86
CA TRP A 74 -31.29 -8.99 6.63
C TRP A 74 -30.92 -8.80 5.16
N LEU A 75 -31.69 -9.33 4.22
CA LEU A 75 -31.46 -9.16 2.78
C LEU A 75 -31.49 -7.70 2.38
N ILE A 76 -32.51 -6.94 2.79
CA ILE A 76 -32.61 -5.51 2.49
C ILE A 76 -31.41 -4.75 3.07
N THR A 77 -31.03 -5.02 4.33
CA THR A 77 -29.89 -4.36 4.98
C THR A 77 -28.59 -4.68 4.24
N SER A 78 -28.39 -5.93 3.84
CA SER A 78 -27.16 -6.33 3.11
C SER A 78 -27.10 -5.71 1.71
N VAL A 79 -28.23 -5.54 1.02
CA VAL A 79 -28.30 -4.86 -0.28
C VAL A 79 -27.99 -3.37 -0.12
N ILE A 80 -28.59 -2.71 0.87
CA ILE A 80 -28.29 -1.30 1.17
C ILE A 80 -26.80 -1.14 1.54
N GLY A 81 -26.28 -2.01 2.39
CA GLY A 81 -24.87 -2.02 2.76
C GLY A 81 -23.95 -2.18 1.54
N PHE A 82 -24.24 -3.15 0.66
CA PHE A 82 -23.46 -3.35 -0.57
C PHE A 82 -23.47 -2.11 -1.48
N ILE A 83 -24.65 -1.51 -1.71
CA ILE A 83 -24.75 -0.29 -2.52
C ILE A 83 -23.98 0.86 -1.89
N SER A 84 -24.03 0.98 -0.55
CA SER A 84 -23.33 2.05 0.18
C SER A 84 -21.82 1.92 0.05
N VAL A 85 -21.26 0.73 0.26
CA VAL A 85 -19.80 0.51 0.22
C VAL A 85 -19.24 0.25 -1.21
N SER A 86 -20.08 0.21 -2.22
CA SER A 86 -19.69 0.08 -3.62
C SER A 86 -20.04 1.33 -4.43
N VAL A 87 -21.29 1.51 -4.76
CA VAL A 87 -21.75 2.55 -5.70
C VAL A 87 -21.64 3.95 -5.07
N ILE A 88 -22.22 4.14 -3.86
CA ILE A 88 -22.20 5.44 -3.19
C ILE A 88 -20.78 5.85 -2.86
N PHE A 89 -19.97 4.92 -2.34
CA PHE A 89 -18.56 5.15 -2.05
C PHE A 89 -17.78 5.57 -3.30
N LEU A 90 -17.99 4.89 -4.46
CA LEU A 90 -17.34 5.22 -5.73
C LEU A 90 -17.71 6.64 -6.22
N ILE A 91 -18.99 7.02 -6.06
CA ILE A 91 -19.48 8.36 -6.43
C ILE A 91 -18.79 9.44 -5.59
N PHE A 92 -18.68 9.23 -4.26
CA PHE A 92 -18.02 10.18 -3.38
C PHE A 92 -16.52 10.27 -3.62
N GLN A 93 -15.88 9.16 -3.95
CA GLN A 93 -14.44 9.12 -4.20
C GLN A 93 -14.07 9.77 -5.53
N ASN A 94 -14.97 9.75 -6.51
CA ASN A 94 -14.79 10.31 -7.86
C ASN A 94 -13.35 10.07 -8.42
N PRO A 95 -12.87 8.81 -8.46
CA PRO A 95 -11.48 8.53 -8.79
C PRO A 95 -11.16 8.92 -10.24
N GLN A 96 -9.99 9.49 -10.45
CA GLN A 96 -9.46 9.65 -11.80
C GLN A 96 -9.10 8.28 -12.38
N LEU A 97 -9.30 8.10 -13.69
CA LEU A 97 -9.04 6.83 -14.39
C LEU A 97 -7.54 6.68 -14.73
N ASP A 98 -6.68 6.83 -13.74
CA ASP A 98 -5.26 6.52 -13.82
C ASP A 98 -4.93 5.19 -13.13
N ILE A 99 -3.73 4.65 -13.39
CA ILE A 99 -3.28 3.34 -12.88
C ILE A 99 -3.27 3.33 -11.33
N GLN A 100 -2.87 4.42 -10.71
CA GLN A 100 -2.76 4.51 -9.25
C GLN A 100 -4.12 4.53 -8.58
N ASN A 101 -5.05 5.34 -9.08
CA ASN A 101 -6.42 5.41 -8.55
C ASN A 101 -7.20 4.12 -8.81
N LEU A 102 -6.97 3.44 -9.95
CA LEU A 102 -7.54 2.13 -10.22
C LEU A 102 -7.02 1.08 -9.23
N PHE A 103 -5.74 1.12 -8.87
CA PHE A 103 -5.16 0.21 -7.87
C PHE A 103 -5.78 0.46 -6.48
N ILE A 104 -5.80 1.71 -6.03
CA ILE A 104 -6.39 2.11 -4.75
C ILE A 104 -7.88 1.73 -4.70
N GLY A 105 -8.63 2.02 -5.77
CA GLY A 105 -10.04 1.66 -5.89
C GLY A 105 -10.29 0.16 -5.72
N ARG A 106 -9.45 -0.69 -6.32
CA ARG A 106 -9.56 -2.16 -6.16
C ARG A 106 -9.45 -2.61 -4.71
N VAL A 107 -8.50 -2.06 -3.96
CA VAL A 107 -8.31 -2.40 -2.54
C VAL A 107 -9.51 -1.96 -1.70
N GLN A 108 -10.08 -0.80 -2.00
CA GLN A 108 -11.21 -0.25 -1.24
C GLN A 108 -12.51 -1.04 -1.42
N PHE A 109 -12.66 -1.78 -2.53
CA PHE A 109 -13.83 -2.64 -2.76
C PHE A 109 -13.83 -3.96 -1.96
N ILE A 110 -12.84 -4.20 -1.09
CA ILE A 110 -12.79 -5.42 -0.26
C ILE A 110 -14.06 -5.62 0.59
N GLN A 111 -14.65 -4.51 1.07
CA GLN A 111 -15.90 -4.54 1.85
C GLN A 111 -17.08 -4.99 0.99
N SER A 112 -17.17 -4.52 -0.25
CA SER A 112 -18.18 -4.95 -1.21
C SER A 112 -18.03 -6.42 -1.53
N HIS A 113 -16.80 -6.91 -1.72
CA HIS A 113 -16.52 -8.32 -1.95
C HIS A 113 -16.91 -9.18 -0.74
N ALA A 114 -16.68 -8.71 0.48
CA ALA A 114 -17.10 -9.41 1.69
C ALA A 114 -18.64 -9.59 1.75
N LEU A 115 -19.42 -8.54 1.46
CA LEU A 115 -20.88 -8.63 1.39
C LEU A 115 -21.35 -9.53 0.25
N TYR A 116 -20.70 -9.43 -0.91
CA TYR A 116 -21.01 -10.28 -2.06
C TYR A 116 -20.72 -11.76 -1.77
N SER A 117 -19.64 -12.08 -1.07
CA SER A 117 -19.30 -13.46 -0.71
C SER A 117 -20.31 -14.09 0.25
N LEU A 118 -20.96 -13.30 1.13
CA LEU A 118 -22.08 -13.79 1.93
C LEU A 118 -23.26 -14.22 1.04
N TRP A 119 -23.62 -13.43 0.03
CA TRP A 119 -24.70 -13.80 -0.90
C TRP A 119 -24.36 -15.03 -1.72
N LEU A 120 -23.08 -15.14 -2.15
CA LEU A 120 -22.59 -16.32 -2.86
C LEU A 120 -22.71 -17.58 -1.98
N GLY A 121 -22.32 -17.49 -0.71
CA GLY A 121 -22.48 -18.57 0.28
C GLY A 121 -23.95 -19.00 0.45
N TYR A 122 -24.85 -18.04 0.60
CA TYR A 122 -26.30 -18.33 0.66
C TYR A 122 -26.81 -18.95 -0.67
N GLY A 123 -26.36 -18.46 -1.80
CA GLY A 123 -26.69 -19.05 -3.11
C GLY A 123 -26.28 -20.52 -3.22
N ILE A 124 -25.07 -20.84 -2.78
CA ILE A 124 -24.56 -22.23 -2.75
C ILE A 124 -25.43 -23.08 -1.81
N LEU A 125 -25.70 -22.62 -0.58
CA LEU A 125 -26.54 -23.36 0.38
C LEU A 125 -27.94 -23.62 -0.15
N LEU A 126 -28.58 -22.63 -0.74
CA LEU A 126 -29.90 -22.78 -1.34
C LEU A 126 -29.89 -23.72 -2.52
N SER A 127 -28.83 -23.69 -3.33
CA SER A 127 -28.66 -24.61 -4.47
C SER A 127 -28.50 -26.05 -4.02
N VAL A 128 -27.69 -26.28 -2.96
CA VAL A 128 -27.51 -27.59 -2.35
C VAL A 128 -28.84 -28.12 -1.78
N ALA A 129 -29.57 -27.30 -1.03
CA ALA A 129 -30.86 -27.66 -0.47
C ALA A 129 -31.91 -27.97 -1.55
N TRP A 130 -31.89 -27.21 -2.64
CA TRP A 130 -32.76 -27.44 -3.79
C TRP A 130 -32.43 -28.76 -4.49
N LEU A 131 -31.14 -29.06 -4.70
CA LEU A 131 -30.68 -30.33 -5.29
C LEU A 131 -31.03 -31.52 -4.38
N GLU A 132 -30.86 -31.40 -3.08
CA GLU A 132 -31.29 -32.45 -2.12
C GLU A 132 -32.78 -32.73 -2.26
N ARG A 133 -33.61 -31.68 -2.36
CA ARG A 133 -35.06 -31.83 -2.53
C ARG A 133 -35.47 -32.48 -3.83
N MET A 134 -34.74 -32.18 -4.92
CA MET A 134 -35.05 -32.71 -6.27
C MET A 134 -34.55 -34.14 -6.46
N LEU A 135 -33.35 -34.44 -5.97
CA LEU A 135 -32.64 -35.70 -6.24
C LEU A 135 -32.54 -36.61 -5.01
N GLY A 136 -33.06 -36.17 -3.87
CA GLY A 136 -33.02 -36.89 -2.62
C GLY A 136 -31.69 -36.76 -1.86
N ARG A 137 -31.64 -37.28 -0.61
CA ARG A 137 -30.50 -37.17 0.29
C ARG A 137 -29.16 -37.67 -0.27
N ARG A 138 -29.19 -38.57 -1.26
CA ARG A 138 -27.94 -39.06 -1.87
C ARG A 138 -27.22 -38.00 -2.68
N ALA A 139 -27.91 -36.93 -3.14
CA ALA A 139 -27.31 -35.81 -3.85
C ALA A 139 -26.67 -34.78 -2.93
N LEU A 140 -26.94 -34.81 -1.62
CA LEU A 140 -26.45 -33.82 -0.67
C LEU A 140 -24.92 -33.73 -0.64
N TYR A 141 -24.25 -34.86 -0.46
CA TYR A 141 -22.78 -34.86 -0.37
C TYR A 141 -22.08 -34.45 -1.66
N PRO A 142 -22.45 -34.97 -2.85
CA PRO A 142 -21.89 -34.46 -4.11
C PRO A 142 -22.15 -32.99 -4.34
N ALA A 143 -23.35 -32.49 -4.00
CA ALA A 143 -23.69 -31.08 -4.16
C ALA A 143 -22.90 -30.18 -3.19
N MET A 144 -22.72 -30.61 -1.94
CA MET A 144 -21.84 -29.91 -0.99
C MET A 144 -20.40 -29.86 -1.48
N LEU A 145 -19.87 -30.98 -1.96
CA LEU A 145 -18.52 -31.06 -2.51
C LEU A 145 -18.35 -30.12 -3.71
N ALA A 146 -19.29 -30.14 -4.63
CA ALA A 146 -19.30 -29.22 -5.78
C ALA A 146 -19.37 -27.74 -5.35
N GLY A 147 -20.18 -27.42 -4.33
CA GLY A 147 -20.27 -26.08 -3.76
C GLY A 147 -18.95 -25.61 -3.13
N LEU A 148 -18.18 -26.53 -2.51
CA LEU A 148 -16.87 -26.23 -1.94
C LEU A 148 -15.76 -26.07 -2.99
N LEU A 149 -15.91 -26.63 -4.17
CA LEU A 149 -14.93 -26.45 -5.25
C LEU A 149 -14.82 -25.00 -5.71
N LEU A 150 -15.91 -24.24 -5.70
CA LEU A 150 -15.90 -22.84 -6.15
C LEU A 150 -14.96 -21.97 -5.29
N PRO A 151 -15.08 -21.90 -3.96
CA PRO A 151 -14.12 -21.16 -3.14
C PRO A 151 -12.70 -21.75 -3.24
N ALA A 152 -12.53 -23.04 -3.40
CA ALA A 152 -11.21 -23.66 -3.58
C ALA A 152 -10.54 -23.18 -4.90
N ILE A 153 -11.31 -23.11 -6.00
CA ILE A 153 -10.81 -22.57 -7.28
C ILE A 153 -10.44 -21.09 -7.14
N LEU A 154 -11.27 -20.29 -6.46
CA LEU A 154 -11.00 -18.87 -6.24
C LEU A 154 -9.75 -18.66 -5.39
N LEU A 155 -9.56 -19.45 -4.32
CA LEU A 155 -8.35 -19.44 -3.51
C LEU A 155 -7.11 -19.77 -4.33
N TRP A 156 -7.20 -20.82 -5.15
CA TRP A 156 -6.11 -21.21 -6.06
C TRP A 156 -5.78 -20.10 -7.06
N GLN A 157 -6.78 -19.54 -7.74
CA GLN A 157 -6.57 -18.45 -8.71
C GLN A 157 -5.92 -17.24 -8.05
N ASN A 158 -6.44 -16.79 -6.91
CA ASN A 158 -5.89 -15.60 -6.22
C ASN A 158 -4.48 -15.84 -5.70
N GLY A 159 -4.14 -17.06 -5.28
CA GLY A 159 -2.82 -17.39 -4.76
C GLY A 159 -1.76 -17.66 -5.83
N TYR A 160 -2.14 -18.27 -6.94
CA TYR A 160 -1.18 -18.90 -7.87
C TYR A 160 -1.39 -18.58 -9.35
N ASP A 161 -2.42 -17.82 -9.74
CA ASP A 161 -2.62 -17.40 -11.12
C ASP A 161 -1.50 -16.45 -11.57
N GLU A 162 -0.84 -16.76 -12.68
CA GLU A 162 0.33 -16.00 -13.16
C GLU A 162 -0.01 -14.56 -13.51
N GLU A 163 -1.20 -14.26 -14.01
CA GLU A 163 -1.64 -12.90 -14.31
C GLU A 163 -1.85 -12.11 -13.03
N GLN A 164 -2.48 -12.69 -12.01
CA GLN A 164 -2.66 -12.06 -10.71
C GLN A 164 -1.33 -11.83 -9.99
N LEU A 165 -0.44 -12.83 -10.02
CA LEU A 165 0.92 -12.72 -9.50
C LEU A 165 1.69 -11.56 -10.16
N ARG A 166 1.57 -11.41 -11.47
CA ARG A 166 2.26 -10.36 -12.23
C ARG A 166 1.72 -8.96 -11.94
N ILE A 167 0.41 -8.81 -11.70
CA ILE A 167 -0.25 -7.51 -11.55
C ILE A 167 -0.23 -7.03 -10.11
N VAL A 168 -0.52 -7.91 -9.15
CA VAL A 168 -0.74 -7.56 -7.73
C VAL A 168 0.13 -8.35 -6.75
N GLY A 169 1.01 -9.22 -7.22
CA GLY A 169 1.88 -10.05 -6.37
C GLY A 169 1.18 -11.29 -5.80
N GLY A 170 -0.08 -11.53 -6.15
CA GLY A 170 -0.88 -12.64 -5.62
C GLY A 170 -1.39 -12.41 -4.19
N ALA A 171 -2.26 -13.30 -3.71
CA ALA A 171 -2.84 -13.24 -2.37
C ALA A 171 -2.14 -14.15 -1.36
N GLU A 172 -1.28 -15.06 -1.83
CA GLU A 172 -0.47 -15.93 -0.97
C GLU A 172 0.72 -15.13 -0.44
N GLN A 173 0.77 -14.91 0.89
CA GLN A 173 1.76 -14.07 1.56
C GLN A 173 2.52 -14.83 2.66
N ASN A 174 2.40 -16.16 2.72
CA ASN A 174 3.11 -16.96 3.69
C ASN A 174 4.64 -16.85 3.48
N GLY A 175 5.36 -16.50 4.55
CA GLY A 175 6.81 -16.29 4.50
C GLY A 175 7.27 -14.99 3.83
N HIS A 176 6.35 -14.09 3.46
CA HIS A 176 6.69 -12.77 2.91
C HIS A 176 7.03 -11.77 4.03
N SER A 177 8.21 -11.86 4.59
CA SER A 177 8.68 -10.98 5.67
C SER A 177 9.47 -9.75 5.19
N TYR A 178 9.40 -9.40 3.91
CA TYR A 178 10.26 -8.37 3.29
C TYR A 178 10.04 -6.97 3.84
N GLY A 179 8.80 -6.62 4.20
CA GLY A 179 8.52 -5.36 4.89
C GLY A 179 9.16 -5.30 6.26
N TRP A 180 9.06 -6.38 7.04
CA TRP A 180 9.72 -6.50 8.34
C TRP A 180 11.24 -6.38 8.18
N GLN A 181 11.86 -7.13 7.26
CA GLN A 181 13.30 -7.05 6.98
C GLN A 181 13.72 -5.61 6.66
N PHE A 182 12.99 -4.93 5.77
CA PHE A 182 13.28 -3.54 5.45
C PHE A 182 13.29 -2.65 6.70
N GLY A 183 12.24 -2.70 7.53
CA GLY A 183 12.14 -1.88 8.73
C GLY A 183 13.18 -2.23 9.78
N ASN A 184 13.28 -3.51 10.13
CA ASN A 184 14.17 -4.00 11.17
C ASN A 184 15.65 -3.74 10.83
N TRP A 185 16.06 -4.08 9.59
CA TRP A 185 17.44 -3.92 9.16
C TRP A 185 17.83 -2.46 8.93
N SER A 186 16.89 -1.60 8.51
CA SER A 186 17.15 -0.16 8.41
C SER A 186 17.34 0.49 9.78
N LEU A 187 16.55 0.09 10.79
CA LEU A 187 16.59 0.67 12.13
C LEU A 187 17.71 0.09 12.98
N GLN A 188 17.88 -1.23 12.98
CA GLN A 188 18.79 -1.96 13.86
C GLN A 188 20.09 -2.44 13.18
N GLY A 189 20.19 -2.31 11.85
CA GLY A 189 21.35 -2.75 11.11
C GLY A 189 21.62 -4.24 11.27
N VAL A 190 22.88 -4.60 11.44
CA VAL A 190 23.33 -5.99 11.60
C VAL A 190 22.70 -6.70 12.80
N ALA A 191 22.35 -6.00 13.86
CA ALA A 191 21.68 -6.59 15.03
C ALA A 191 20.29 -7.10 14.65
N GLY A 192 19.52 -6.32 13.87
CA GLY A 192 18.21 -6.75 13.36
C GLY A 192 18.33 -7.91 12.37
N ILE A 193 19.36 -7.94 11.55
CA ILE A 193 19.64 -9.08 10.66
C ILE A 193 19.89 -10.34 11.49
N GLN A 194 20.71 -10.24 12.51
CA GLN A 194 21.04 -11.37 13.38
C GLN A 194 19.81 -11.89 14.14
N GLU A 195 18.95 -10.98 14.61
CA GLU A 195 17.69 -11.31 15.27
C GLU A 195 16.77 -12.09 14.34
N ASP A 196 16.58 -11.61 13.10
CA ASP A 196 15.76 -12.28 12.11
C ASP A 196 16.32 -13.66 11.74
N PHE A 197 17.64 -13.81 11.61
CA PHE A 197 18.26 -15.09 11.36
C PHE A 197 18.04 -16.08 12.51
N ARG A 198 18.10 -15.64 13.76
CA ARG A 198 17.76 -16.50 14.93
C ARG A 198 16.30 -16.93 14.92
N HIS A 199 15.41 -16.05 14.47
CA HIS A 199 14.00 -16.36 14.35
C HIS A 199 13.73 -17.39 13.24
N TRP A 200 14.38 -17.24 12.08
CA TRP A 200 14.20 -18.15 10.94
C TRP A 200 14.92 -19.49 11.10
N TYR A 201 16.04 -19.49 11.81
CA TYR A 201 16.87 -20.66 12.04
C TYR A 201 17.02 -20.93 13.55
N PRO A 202 16.00 -21.51 14.18
CA PRO A 202 16.00 -21.72 15.63
C PRO A 202 16.98 -22.81 16.09
N ASP A 203 17.44 -23.68 15.18
CA ASP A 203 18.49 -24.65 15.45
C ASP A 203 19.85 -23.96 15.46
N GLU A 204 20.64 -24.16 16.53
CA GLU A 204 21.94 -23.48 16.73
C GLU A 204 22.97 -23.83 15.65
N ALA A 205 22.97 -25.04 15.12
CA ALA A 205 23.90 -25.43 14.08
C ALA A 205 23.51 -24.79 12.74
N GLU A 206 22.22 -24.77 12.43
CA GLU A 206 21.69 -24.11 11.23
C GLU A 206 21.90 -22.59 11.29
N PHE A 207 21.59 -21.97 12.43
CA PHE A 207 21.89 -20.56 12.67
C PHE A 207 23.38 -20.25 12.47
N ALA A 208 24.26 -21.01 13.10
CA ALA A 208 25.70 -20.82 12.98
C ALA A 208 26.19 -20.93 11.53
N GLN A 209 25.62 -21.86 10.77
CA GLN A 209 25.91 -22.01 9.35
C GLN A 209 25.47 -20.80 8.53
N GLN A 210 24.23 -20.36 8.68
CA GLN A 210 23.65 -19.25 7.91
C GLN A 210 24.27 -17.91 8.32
N TRP A 211 24.46 -17.68 9.61
CA TRP A 211 25.15 -16.51 10.14
C TRP A 211 26.61 -16.46 9.73
N GLY A 212 27.29 -17.62 9.75
CA GLY A 212 28.65 -17.73 9.23
C GLY A 212 28.75 -17.40 7.75
N ALA A 213 27.78 -17.79 6.94
CA ALA A 213 27.72 -17.41 5.53
C ALA A 213 27.59 -15.89 5.35
N TYR A 214 26.77 -15.24 6.19
CA TYR A 214 26.64 -13.78 6.22
C TYR A 214 27.97 -13.10 6.59
N THR A 215 28.57 -13.44 7.74
CA THR A 215 29.78 -12.80 8.26
C THR A 215 31.02 -13.05 7.41
N ASN A 216 31.05 -14.14 6.65
CA ASN A 216 32.09 -14.39 5.65
C ASN A 216 31.95 -13.48 4.41
N ALA A 217 30.74 -13.10 4.07
CA ALA A 217 30.46 -12.24 2.91
C ALA A 217 30.58 -10.75 3.25
N ILE A 218 30.18 -10.34 4.46
CA ILE A 218 30.00 -8.96 4.88
C ILE A 218 30.71 -8.73 6.21
N PRO A 219 31.31 -7.54 6.46
CA PRO A 219 31.85 -7.22 7.78
C PRO A 219 30.81 -7.39 8.88
N ALA A 220 31.23 -7.92 10.03
CA ALA A 220 30.34 -8.27 11.13
C ALA A 220 29.62 -7.05 11.78
N ASP A 221 30.09 -5.84 11.48
CA ASP A 221 29.54 -4.55 11.94
C ASP A 221 28.77 -3.80 10.86
N TYR A 222 28.46 -4.41 9.72
CA TYR A 222 27.77 -3.78 8.60
C TYR A 222 26.46 -4.53 8.23
N PRO A 223 25.36 -3.83 7.93
CA PRO A 223 25.17 -2.37 8.06
C PRO A 223 25.05 -1.96 9.54
N PRO A 224 25.56 -0.79 9.91
CA PRO A 224 25.41 -0.31 11.29
C PRO A 224 23.96 0.07 11.60
N ALA A 225 23.57 0.03 12.88
CA ALA A 225 22.27 0.54 13.32
C ALA A 225 22.20 2.08 13.16
N MET A 226 21.00 2.63 13.08
CA MET A 226 20.80 4.07 13.24
C MET A 226 21.34 4.51 14.60
N ALA A 227 21.88 5.73 14.68
CA ALA A 227 22.29 6.34 15.95
C ALA A 227 21.08 6.47 16.90
N GLU A 228 21.34 6.53 18.20
CA GLU A 228 20.30 6.78 19.19
C GLU A 228 19.70 8.18 18.98
N GLY A 229 18.38 8.29 19.09
CA GLY A 229 17.66 9.54 18.86
C GLY A 229 17.80 10.10 17.45
N ALA A 230 18.04 9.26 16.46
CA ALA A 230 18.20 9.69 15.07
C ALA A 230 16.89 10.21 14.47
N ILE A 231 17.01 11.08 13.45
CA ILE A 231 15.88 11.51 12.63
C ILE A 231 15.91 10.74 11.32
N PHE A 232 14.79 10.07 11.01
CA PHE A 232 14.65 9.27 9.81
C PHE A 232 13.61 9.87 8.85
N TYR A 233 14.07 10.30 7.69
CA TYR A 233 13.22 10.74 6.60
C TYR A 233 12.67 9.54 5.82
N GLY A 234 11.44 9.14 6.12
CA GLY A 234 10.69 8.19 5.32
C GLY A 234 9.99 8.89 4.15
N GLY A 235 10.02 8.28 2.97
CA GLY A 235 9.51 8.90 1.76
C GLY A 235 8.25 8.25 1.20
N THR A 236 8.41 7.10 0.58
CA THR A 236 7.30 6.33 -0.03
C THR A 236 6.65 5.36 0.95
N ASP A 237 5.68 4.59 0.48
CA ASP A 237 4.89 3.71 1.33
C ASP A 237 5.73 2.75 2.21
N PRO A 238 6.77 2.04 1.71
CA PRO A 238 7.61 1.25 2.59
C PRO A 238 8.32 2.08 3.65
N GLY A 239 8.92 3.20 3.29
CA GLY A 239 9.65 4.09 4.21
C GLY A 239 8.75 4.91 5.13
N ARG A 240 7.45 4.95 4.87
CA ARG A 240 6.45 5.59 5.73
C ARG A 240 5.80 4.58 6.67
N PHE A 241 5.13 3.57 6.11
CA PHE A 241 4.26 2.70 6.90
C PHE A 241 5.02 1.63 7.67
N VAL A 242 6.10 1.09 7.11
CA VAL A 242 6.86 0.05 7.79
C VAL A 242 7.58 0.61 9.03
N PRO A 243 8.39 1.68 8.96
CA PRO A 243 8.99 2.27 10.15
C PRO A 243 7.95 2.78 11.16
N THR A 244 6.80 3.31 10.71
CA THR A 244 5.70 3.68 11.60
C THR A 244 5.23 2.49 12.43
N TYR A 245 5.00 1.34 11.80
CA TYR A 245 4.63 0.13 12.50
C TYR A 245 5.72 -0.35 13.46
N MET A 246 6.98 -0.36 13.00
CA MET A 246 8.12 -0.80 13.80
C MET A 246 8.30 0.05 15.06
N ILE A 247 8.30 1.36 14.92
CA ILE A 247 8.57 2.32 16.00
C ILE A 247 7.39 2.37 16.99
N TYR A 248 6.14 2.50 16.48
CA TYR A 248 5.00 2.78 17.36
C TYR A 248 4.20 1.55 17.78
N SER A 249 4.30 0.43 17.07
CA SER A 249 3.50 -0.76 17.37
C SER A 249 4.33 -1.96 17.79
N ALA A 250 5.51 -2.13 17.20
CA ALA A 250 6.42 -3.24 17.52
C ALA A 250 7.52 -2.85 18.52
N ASP A 251 7.56 -1.59 18.95
CA ASP A 251 8.54 -1.02 19.90
C ASP A 251 10.02 -1.25 19.48
N VAL A 252 10.25 -1.25 18.17
CA VAL A 252 11.58 -1.38 17.60
C VAL A 252 12.15 0.02 17.37
N ARG A 253 13.15 0.40 18.17
CA ARG A 253 13.81 1.72 18.09
C ARG A 253 12.82 2.88 18.24
N SER A 254 12.03 2.85 19.31
CA SER A 254 11.11 3.93 19.71
C SER A 254 11.79 5.27 19.99
N ASP A 255 13.12 5.27 20.08
CA ASP A 255 13.96 6.47 20.16
C ASP A 255 14.10 7.23 18.84
N VAL A 256 13.79 6.62 17.69
CA VAL A 256 13.95 7.22 16.36
C VAL A 256 12.76 8.12 15.99
N TYR A 257 13.04 9.34 15.58
CA TYR A 257 12.06 10.31 15.10
C TYR A 257 11.76 10.09 13.62
N LEU A 258 10.60 9.51 13.30
CA LEU A 258 10.19 9.28 11.91
C LEU A 258 9.47 10.50 11.34
N ILE A 259 10.01 11.06 10.26
CA ILE A 259 9.43 12.18 9.55
C ILE A 259 9.13 11.76 8.09
N THR A 260 7.86 11.80 7.71
CA THR A 260 7.45 11.54 6.33
C THR A 260 7.74 12.76 5.45
N GLN A 261 8.88 12.77 4.77
CA GLN A 261 9.38 13.93 4.02
C GLN A 261 8.44 14.42 2.91
N ASN A 262 7.65 13.54 2.31
CA ASN A 262 6.70 13.88 1.25
C ASN A 262 5.36 14.43 1.78
N ALA A 263 5.19 14.54 3.08
CA ALA A 263 3.98 15.07 3.71
C ALA A 263 4.23 16.41 4.44
N LEU A 264 5.44 16.98 4.39
CA LEU A 264 5.79 18.19 5.13
C LEU A 264 5.02 19.44 4.68
N ALA A 265 4.55 19.48 3.43
CA ALA A 265 3.69 20.56 2.93
C ALA A 265 2.23 20.44 3.40
N ASP A 266 1.84 19.32 4.06
CA ASP A 266 0.51 19.13 4.61
C ASP A 266 0.44 19.67 6.04
N ASN A 267 -0.42 20.68 6.27
CA ASN A 267 -0.56 21.31 7.57
C ASN A 267 -1.07 20.35 8.67
N THR A 268 -1.92 19.38 8.30
CA THR A 268 -2.45 18.41 9.27
C THR A 268 -1.33 17.48 9.73
N PHE A 269 -0.53 16.99 8.79
CA PHE A 269 0.65 16.20 9.10
C PHE A 269 1.66 16.96 9.97
N MET A 270 1.94 18.22 9.62
CA MET A 270 2.87 19.06 10.35
C MET A 270 2.38 19.36 11.78
N ASN A 271 1.07 19.58 11.99
CA ASN A 271 0.52 19.73 13.34
C ASN A 271 0.74 18.47 14.18
N ILE A 272 0.41 17.30 13.64
CA ILE A 272 0.63 16.01 14.31
C ILE A 272 2.13 15.82 14.63
N THR A 273 3.02 16.16 13.71
CA THR A 273 4.47 16.02 13.90
C THR A 273 4.99 16.96 14.99
N ARG A 274 4.45 18.20 15.07
CA ARG A 274 4.77 19.13 16.17
C ARG A 274 4.28 18.60 17.52
N ASP A 275 3.05 18.07 17.57
CA ASP A 275 2.50 17.49 18.80
C ASP A 275 3.30 16.27 19.27
N LEU A 276 3.83 15.46 18.35
CA LEU A 276 4.61 14.27 18.68
C LEU A 276 6.05 14.58 19.08
N TYR A 277 6.71 15.53 18.44
CA TYR A 277 8.16 15.68 18.50
C TYR A 277 8.64 17.09 18.86
N GLY A 278 7.76 18.10 18.84
CA GLY A 278 8.14 19.51 18.96
C GLY A 278 8.84 19.87 20.27
N ASP A 279 8.64 19.08 21.34
CA ASP A 279 9.33 19.27 22.62
C ASP A 279 10.78 18.74 22.63
N THR A 280 11.14 17.89 21.66
CA THR A 280 12.42 17.16 21.64
C THR A 280 13.30 17.54 20.46
N ILE A 281 12.73 17.74 19.30
CA ILE A 281 13.42 18.16 18.08
C ILE A 281 12.73 19.37 17.46
N TYR A 282 13.47 20.17 16.71
CA TYR A 282 12.89 21.28 15.96
C TYR A 282 12.00 20.75 14.83
N ILE A 283 10.75 21.13 14.85
CA ILE A 283 9.78 20.93 13.75
C ILE A 283 9.32 22.32 13.26
N PRO A 284 9.34 22.60 11.95
CA PRO A 284 8.95 23.88 11.39
C PRO A 284 7.58 24.37 11.88
N SER A 285 7.50 25.64 12.26
CA SER A 285 6.27 26.29 12.66
C SER A 285 5.31 26.49 11.47
N LEU A 286 4.12 27.00 11.75
CA LEU A 286 3.20 27.41 10.68
C LEU A 286 3.77 28.57 9.85
N GLU A 287 4.54 29.46 10.49
CA GLU A 287 5.18 30.58 9.82
C GLU A 287 6.29 30.10 8.88
N ASP A 288 7.13 29.17 9.31
CA ASP A 288 8.16 28.53 8.47
C ASP A 288 7.53 27.81 7.27
N SER A 289 6.40 27.14 7.49
CA SER A 289 5.66 26.48 6.40
C SER A 289 5.13 27.49 5.37
N ASN A 290 4.63 28.64 5.83
CA ASN A 290 4.18 29.73 4.96
C ASN A 290 5.36 30.41 4.25
N GLU A 291 6.52 30.52 4.90
CA GLU A 291 7.73 31.07 4.29
C GLU A 291 8.29 30.13 3.21
N ALA A 292 8.34 28.83 3.47
CA ALA A 292 8.71 27.82 2.46
C ALA A 292 7.81 27.88 1.23
N PHE A 293 6.50 28.04 1.43
CA PHE A 293 5.55 28.23 0.34
C PHE A 293 5.82 29.53 -0.43
N ARG A 294 6.00 30.66 0.25
CA ARG A 294 6.34 31.96 -0.37
C ARG A 294 7.62 31.86 -1.16
N LYS A 295 8.66 31.29 -0.59
CA LYS A 295 9.94 31.07 -1.27
C LYS A 295 9.78 30.29 -2.57
N TYR A 296 8.99 29.22 -2.57
CA TYR A 296 8.69 28.47 -3.78
C TYR A 296 8.02 29.35 -4.84
N VAL A 297 6.99 30.10 -4.47
CA VAL A 297 6.29 31.01 -5.39
C VAL A 297 7.24 32.09 -5.97
N ASP A 298 8.10 32.67 -5.14
CA ASP A 298 9.09 33.66 -5.55
C ASP A 298 10.16 33.06 -6.48
N ASP A 299 10.59 31.83 -6.24
CA ASP A 299 11.55 31.11 -7.08
C ASP A 299 10.96 30.81 -8.47
N VAL A 300 9.68 30.49 -8.52
CA VAL A 300 8.94 30.30 -9.78
C VAL A 300 8.78 31.63 -10.52
N ASN A 301 8.32 32.67 -9.84
CA ASN A 301 8.13 34.01 -10.45
C ASN A 301 9.44 34.59 -10.96
N ALA A 302 10.56 34.31 -10.31
CA ALA A 302 11.89 34.73 -10.74
C ALA A 302 12.51 33.82 -11.82
N GLY A 303 11.80 32.79 -12.28
CA GLY A 303 12.29 31.86 -13.30
C GLY A 303 13.43 30.93 -12.82
N ARG A 304 13.66 30.85 -11.51
CA ARG A 304 14.67 29.94 -10.93
C ARG A 304 14.20 28.48 -10.90
N ILE A 305 12.88 28.27 -10.85
CA ILE A 305 12.25 26.96 -10.92
C ILE A 305 11.24 27.00 -12.09
N GLN A 306 11.32 26.01 -12.98
CA GLN A 306 10.28 25.82 -13.98
C GLN A 306 9.03 25.24 -13.29
N ALA A 307 8.01 26.10 -13.10
CA ALA A 307 6.69 25.62 -12.75
C ALA A 307 5.97 25.19 -14.01
N GLY A 308 5.47 23.99 -14.00
CA GLY A 308 4.41 23.58 -14.93
C GLY A 308 3.08 24.27 -14.56
N ALA A 309 1.94 23.59 -14.75
CA ALA A 309 0.61 24.07 -14.32
C ALA A 309 0.40 23.99 -12.78
N ASP A 310 1.46 24.03 -11.99
CA ASP A 310 1.43 23.71 -10.55
C ASP A 310 0.89 24.84 -9.67
N ILE A 311 0.94 26.09 -10.17
CA ILE A 311 0.41 27.25 -9.44
C ILE A 311 -0.95 27.64 -10.01
N LYS A 312 -1.97 27.64 -9.14
CA LYS A 312 -3.29 28.19 -9.45
C LYS A 312 -3.56 29.43 -8.62
N ILE A 313 -4.06 30.46 -9.26
CA ILE A 313 -4.51 31.68 -8.61
C ILE A 313 -6.04 31.75 -8.77
N GLU A 314 -6.76 31.51 -7.69
CA GLU A 314 -8.22 31.60 -7.66
C GLU A 314 -8.65 32.58 -6.56
N ASN A 315 -9.43 33.59 -6.92
CA ASN A 315 -9.94 34.61 -5.98
C ASN A 315 -8.86 35.29 -5.13
N GLY A 316 -7.68 35.55 -5.72
CA GLY A 316 -6.54 36.16 -5.03
C GLY A 316 -5.79 35.22 -4.07
N LYS A 317 -6.17 33.93 -4.00
CA LYS A 317 -5.42 32.91 -3.28
C LYS A 317 -4.53 32.12 -4.24
N VAL A 318 -3.27 32.03 -3.89
CA VAL A 318 -2.30 31.20 -4.60
C VAL A 318 -2.34 29.79 -3.98
N SER A 319 -2.56 28.78 -4.79
CA SER A 319 -2.44 27.39 -4.39
C SER A 319 -1.43 26.65 -5.26
N VAL A 320 -0.62 25.81 -4.68
CA VAL A 320 0.29 24.91 -5.38
C VAL A 320 -0.42 23.56 -5.54
N GLN A 321 -0.66 23.19 -6.78
CA GLN A 321 -1.31 21.90 -7.13
C GLN A 321 -0.39 21.21 -8.12
N GLY A 322 0.10 20.05 -7.76
CA GLY A 322 0.99 19.27 -8.59
C GLY A 322 2.16 18.70 -7.79
N VAL A 323 2.62 17.54 -8.23
CA VAL A 323 3.64 16.79 -7.50
C VAL A 323 4.95 17.58 -7.39
N GLY A 324 5.37 18.27 -8.47
CA GLY A 324 6.64 19.01 -8.51
C GLY A 324 6.71 20.13 -7.47
N GLY A 325 5.69 20.99 -7.41
CA GLY A 325 5.65 22.11 -6.48
C GLY A 325 5.57 21.65 -5.01
N VAL A 326 4.70 20.68 -4.71
CA VAL A 326 4.59 20.12 -3.37
C VAL A 326 5.91 19.49 -2.93
N MET A 327 6.58 18.77 -3.82
CA MET A 327 7.88 18.15 -3.52
C MET A 327 8.98 19.17 -3.27
N THR A 328 8.97 20.29 -3.96
CA THR A 328 9.93 21.38 -3.72
C THR A 328 9.72 22.01 -2.35
N ILE A 329 8.46 22.26 -1.96
CA ILE A 329 8.13 22.79 -0.61
C ILE A 329 8.54 21.79 0.47
N ASN A 330 8.23 20.49 0.29
CA ASN A 330 8.70 19.44 1.17
C ASN A 330 10.23 19.44 1.32
N GLY A 331 10.95 19.66 0.22
CA GLY A 331 12.41 19.78 0.19
C GLY A 331 12.94 20.93 1.04
N ILE A 332 12.32 22.09 0.95
CA ILE A 332 12.69 23.30 1.73
C ILE A 332 12.47 23.02 3.23
N LEU A 333 11.34 22.44 3.59
CA LEU A 333 11.01 22.12 4.99
C LEU A 333 11.91 21.01 5.56
N ALA A 334 12.23 19.99 4.77
CA ALA A 334 13.18 18.94 5.15
C ALA A 334 14.58 19.51 5.38
N GLU A 335 15.03 20.46 4.54
CA GLU A 335 16.31 21.14 4.73
C GLU A 335 16.34 21.97 6.01
N LEU A 336 15.26 22.64 6.36
CA LEU A 336 15.13 23.39 7.59
C LEU A 336 15.21 22.48 8.82
N ILE A 337 14.46 21.38 8.83
CA ILE A 337 14.54 20.38 9.91
C ILE A 337 15.98 19.86 10.06
N PHE A 338 16.64 19.57 8.96
CA PHE A 338 18.02 19.09 8.98
C PHE A 338 18.97 20.15 9.57
N LYS A 339 18.90 21.39 9.11
CA LYS A 339 19.78 22.46 9.57
C LYS A 339 19.68 22.73 11.07
N GLU A 340 18.46 22.74 11.59
CA GLU A 340 18.19 23.05 13.00
C GLU A 340 18.54 21.89 13.95
N ASN A 341 18.47 20.64 13.46
CA ASN A 341 18.69 19.47 14.32
C ASN A 341 20.04 18.78 14.11
N LYS A 342 20.77 19.00 13.01
CA LYS A 342 21.98 18.23 12.65
C LYS A 342 23.11 18.31 13.70
N ALA A 343 23.14 19.34 14.53
CA ALA A 343 24.13 19.46 15.58
C ALA A 343 23.98 18.37 16.65
N LYS A 344 22.73 17.98 16.96
CA LYS A 344 22.38 17.06 18.06
C LYS A 344 22.03 15.66 17.58
N HIS A 345 21.46 15.54 16.41
CA HIS A 345 20.90 14.29 15.89
C HIS A 345 21.60 13.85 14.60
N ASP A 346 21.71 12.55 14.41
CA ASP A 346 22.10 11.96 13.15
C ASP A 346 20.85 11.80 12.25
N PHE A 347 21.07 11.85 10.94
CA PHE A 347 19.98 11.81 9.97
C PHE A 347 20.13 10.66 9.00
N TYR A 348 18.99 10.04 8.67
CA TYR A 348 18.91 8.98 7.69
C TYR A 348 17.76 9.27 6.73
N VAL A 349 17.87 8.78 5.51
CA VAL A 349 16.85 8.94 4.49
C VAL A 349 16.60 7.60 3.79
N GLU A 350 15.32 7.27 3.68
CA GLU A 350 14.89 6.21 2.78
C GLU A 350 15.04 6.75 1.34
N GLU A 351 15.10 5.87 0.45
CA GLU A 351 15.53 6.04 -0.90
C GLU A 351 14.73 6.90 -1.85
N SER A 352 13.43 6.89 -1.72
CA SER A 352 12.60 6.96 -2.91
C SER A 352 12.65 8.25 -3.68
N TYR A 353 12.97 9.33 -3.05
CA TYR A 353 13.47 10.50 -3.76
C TYR A 353 14.36 11.30 -2.83
N VAL A 354 15.62 11.12 -3.05
CA VAL A 354 16.60 11.99 -2.45
C VAL A 354 16.41 13.39 -3.03
N ILE A 355 16.07 14.32 -2.16
CA ILE A 355 15.91 15.71 -2.53
C ILE A 355 17.27 16.28 -2.89
N GLN A 356 17.36 17.09 -3.95
CA GLN A 356 18.63 17.51 -4.55
C GLN A 356 19.65 18.08 -3.57
N TRP A 357 19.23 18.83 -2.54
CA TRP A 357 20.16 19.38 -1.54
C TRP A 357 20.81 18.32 -0.65
N MET A 358 20.24 17.11 -0.55
CA MET A 358 20.77 16.03 0.28
C MET A 358 22.02 15.36 -0.32
N TYR A 359 22.14 15.33 -1.65
CA TYR A 359 23.22 14.60 -2.33
C TYR A 359 24.63 14.89 -1.85
N PRO A 360 25.04 16.15 -1.57
CA PRO A 360 26.36 16.44 -1.02
C PRO A 360 26.64 15.76 0.34
N TYR A 361 25.61 15.38 1.07
CA TYR A 361 25.68 14.84 2.44
C TYR A 361 25.57 13.31 2.50
N LEU A 362 25.21 12.64 1.39
CA LEU A 362 24.81 11.23 1.41
C LEU A 362 26.00 10.28 1.44
N THR A 363 25.85 9.23 2.27
CA THR A 363 26.66 8.00 2.27
C THR A 363 25.76 6.77 2.36
N PRO A 364 26.20 5.61 1.82
CA PRO A 364 25.44 4.38 1.94
C PRO A 364 25.38 3.91 3.40
N HIS A 365 24.25 3.31 3.77
CA HIS A 365 23.99 2.79 5.11
C HIS A 365 23.11 1.52 5.03
N GLY A 366 23.58 0.51 4.35
CA GLY A 366 22.82 -0.71 4.10
C GLY A 366 21.61 -0.48 3.18
N LEU A 367 20.41 -0.67 3.70
CA LEU A 367 19.17 -0.49 2.90
C LEU A 367 18.80 0.96 2.65
N ILE A 368 19.32 1.89 3.44
CA ILE A 368 19.01 3.31 3.42
C ILE A 368 20.29 4.14 3.23
N LEU A 369 20.14 5.45 3.24
CA LEU A 369 21.26 6.38 3.12
C LEU A 369 21.41 7.18 4.44
N LYS A 370 22.64 7.49 4.84
CA LYS A 370 22.94 8.41 5.93
C LYS A 370 23.15 9.82 5.37
N LEU A 371 22.54 10.82 5.99
CA LEU A 371 22.86 12.23 5.79
C LEU A 371 23.94 12.64 6.78
N ASN A 372 25.12 12.94 6.33
CA ASN A 372 26.21 13.42 7.17
C ASN A 372 25.95 14.88 7.60
N LYS A 373 26.45 15.27 8.77
CA LYS A 373 26.23 16.63 9.32
C LYS A 373 26.82 17.73 8.45
N GLU A 374 27.91 17.45 7.77
CA GLU A 374 28.57 18.37 6.85
C GLU A 374 28.65 17.77 5.44
N PRO A 375 28.66 18.61 4.38
CA PRO A 375 28.80 18.12 3.03
C PRO A 375 30.16 17.45 2.86
N LEU A 376 30.13 16.32 2.20
CA LEU A 376 31.37 15.58 1.92
C LEU A 376 32.16 16.30 0.82
N PRO A 377 33.51 16.19 0.84
CA PRO A 377 34.36 16.73 -0.23
C PRO A 377 33.92 16.18 -1.59
N PRO A 378 34.04 16.97 -2.69
CA PRO A 378 33.80 16.46 -4.03
C PRO A 378 34.75 15.29 -4.36
N GLY A 379 34.21 14.29 -5.03
CA GLY A 379 34.99 13.11 -5.45
C GLY A 379 34.43 11.81 -4.88
N PRO A 380 35.12 10.69 -5.12
CA PRO A 380 34.65 9.37 -4.73
C PRO A 380 34.55 9.23 -3.19
N LEU A 381 33.58 8.44 -2.75
CA LEU A 381 33.45 8.07 -1.35
C LEU A 381 34.64 7.20 -0.89
N GLU A 382 34.82 7.09 0.42
CA GLU A 382 35.84 6.21 1.01
C GLU A 382 35.71 4.78 0.47
N ALA A 383 36.81 4.23 -0.02
CA ALA A 383 36.82 2.92 -0.71
C ALA A 383 36.24 1.79 0.17
N LYS A 384 36.57 1.79 1.48
CA LYS A 384 36.09 0.77 2.42
C LYS A 384 34.55 0.84 2.59
N LEU A 385 33.99 2.04 2.62
CA LEU A 385 32.54 2.24 2.73
C LEU A 385 31.83 1.73 1.48
N VAL A 386 32.34 2.05 0.31
CA VAL A 386 31.83 1.57 -0.98
C VAL A 386 31.94 0.05 -1.09
N GLU A 387 33.07 -0.52 -0.68
CA GLU A 387 33.26 -1.97 -0.68
C GLU A 387 32.23 -2.67 0.23
N ASN A 388 32.05 -2.18 1.45
CA ASN A 388 31.08 -2.76 2.39
C ASN A 388 29.65 -2.72 1.83
N ASP A 389 29.24 -1.60 1.25
CA ASP A 389 27.93 -1.44 0.61
C ASP A 389 27.75 -2.40 -0.57
N HIS A 390 28.74 -2.50 -1.45
CA HIS A 390 28.69 -3.42 -2.58
C HIS A 390 28.65 -4.88 -2.15
N ARG A 391 29.41 -5.26 -1.12
CA ARG A 391 29.38 -6.62 -0.55
C ARG A 391 28.01 -6.94 0.04
N PHE A 392 27.44 -6.01 0.82
CA PHE A 392 26.11 -6.16 1.40
C PHE A 392 25.04 -6.36 0.32
N TRP A 393 24.97 -5.46 -0.66
CA TRP A 393 23.99 -5.55 -1.72
C TRP A 393 24.20 -6.74 -2.64
N GLY A 394 25.45 -7.15 -2.87
CA GLY A 394 25.78 -8.35 -3.64
C GLY A 394 25.23 -9.61 -2.96
N TRP A 395 25.50 -9.74 -1.67
CA TRP A 395 24.99 -10.85 -0.85
C TRP A 395 23.47 -10.80 -0.76
N TYR A 396 22.90 -9.66 -0.39
CA TYR A 396 21.47 -9.53 -0.14
C TYR A 396 20.64 -9.76 -1.41
N THR A 397 21.09 -9.21 -2.53
CA THR A 397 20.42 -9.44 -3.82
C THR A 397 20.41 -10.94 -4.18
N LYS A 398 21.53 -11.62 -4.00
CA LYS A 398 21.60 -13.06 -4.25
C LYS A 398 20.68 -13.83 -3.30
N TRP A 399 20.72 -13.52 -2.00
CA TRP A 399 19.89 -14.16 -0.99
C TRP A 399 18.39 -13.97 -1.25
N LEU A 400 17.95 -12.78 -1.69
CA LEU A 400 16.57 -12.52 -2.08
C LEU A 400 16.18 -13.30 -3.34
N LEU A 401 17.01 -13.33 -4.35
CA LEU A 401 16.72 -14.02 -5.62
C LEU A 401 16.70 -15.54 -5.48
N ASP A 402 17.37 -16.09 -4.48
CA ASP A 402 17.33 -17.52 -4.16
C ASP A 402 15.99 -17.91 -3.47
N GLN A 403 15.14 -16.94 -3.09
CA GLN A 403 13.84 -17.17 -2.47
C GLN A 403 12.69 -17.14 -3.50
N PRO A 404 11.99 -18.26 -3.75
CA PRO A 404 10.86 -18.27 -4.69
C PRO A 404 9.73 -17.30 -4.32
N ALA A 405 9.50 -17.05 -3.03
CA ALA A 405 8.52 -16.09 -2.53
C ALA A 405 8.86 -14.66 -2.98
N PHE A 406 10.13 -14.23 -2.82
CA PHE A 406 10.59 -12.93 -3.30
C PHE A 406 10.45 -12.76 -4.81
N CYS A 407 10.81 -13.79 -5.57
CA CYS A 407 10.73 -13.74 -7.03
C CYS A 407 9.29 -13.54 -7.54
N ARG A 408 8.29 -13.99 -6.78
CA ARG A 408 6.86 -13.80 -7.06
C ARG A 408 6.31 -12.49 -6.50
N ASP A 409 6.89 -11.96 -5.42
CA ASP A 409 6.44 -10.73 -4.77
C ASP A 409 6.86 -9.48 -5.56
N ILE A 410 5.98 -9.01 -6.43
CA ILE A 410 6.24 -7.83 -7.25
C ILE A 410 6.38 -6.55 -6.42
N CYS A 411 5.69 -6.46 -5.27
CA CYS A 411 5.75 -5.29 -4.40
C CYS A 411 7.10 -5.20 -3.71
N ALA A 412 7.59 -6.31 -3.12
CA ALA A 412 8.91 -6.38 -2.53
C ALA A 412 10.01 -6.10 -3.57
N ARG A 413 9.94 -6.73 -4.74
CA ARG A 413 10.91 -6.50 -5.83
C ARG A 413 10.97 -5.05 -6.27
N LYS A 414 9.83 -4.38 -6.42
CA LYS A 414 9.79 -2.94 -6.76
C LYS A 414 10.40 -2.08 -5.66
N SER A 415 10.08 -2.37 -4.40
CA SER A 415 10.61 -1.62 -3.25
C SER A 415 12.13 -1.73 -3.17
N PHE A 416 12.68 -2.94 -3.21
CA PHE A 416 14.13 -3.12 -3.18
C PHE A 416 14.83 -2.61 -4.43
N SER A 417 14.19 -2.64 -5.61
CA SER A 417 14.70 -1.99 -6.82
C SER A 417 14.82 -0.47 -6.66
N LYS A 418 13.86 0.18 -6.01
CA LYS A 418 13.91 1.62 -5.72
C LYS A 418 15.07 1.98 -4.79
N LEU A 419 15.28 1.20 -3.72
CA LEU A 419 16.42 1.38 -2.81
C LEU A 419 17.76 1.33 -3.58
N ARG A 420 17.88 0.34 -4.47
CA ARG A 420 19.07 0.22 -5.34
C ARG A 420 19.23 1.40 -6.29
N SER A 421 18.13 1.90 -6.85
CA SER A 421 18.15 3.08 -7.74
C SER A 421 18.60 4.34 -7.01
N ALA A 422 18.16 4.54 -5.77
CA ALA A 422 18.59 5.67 -4.95
C ALA A 422 20.08 5.60 -4.61
N GLY A 423 20.58 4.41 -4.24
CA GLY A 423 22.01 4.16 -4.06
C GLY A 423 22.82 4.47 -5.33
N ALA A 424 22.34 4.02 -6.50
CA ALA A 424 22.98 4.33 -7.78
C ALA A 424 23.03 5.84 -8.05
N GLY A 425 21.93 6.58 -7.82
CA GLY A 425 21.90 8.04 -7.97
C GLY A 425 22.89 8.77 -7.05
N MET A 426 23.04 8.28 -5.81
CA MET A 426 24.07 8.80 -4.91
C MET A 426 25.48 8.57 -5.46
N TYR A 427 25.80 7.39 -5.99
CA TYR A 427 27.12 7.11 -6.57
C TYR A 427 27.35 7.88 -7.87
N GLU A 428 26.33 8.07 -8.71
CA GLU A 428 26.41 8.89 -9.92
C GLU A 428 26.71 10.36 -9.63
N TYR A 429 26.16 10.88 -8.53
CA TYR A 429 26.43 12.26 -8.10
C TYR A 429 27.90 12.46 -7.69
N ARG A 430 28.59 11.40 -7.21
CA ARG A 430 29.97 11.47 -6.70
C ARG A 430 31.00 11.28 -7.79
#